data_657a7a4523975f72ae3db066512376fd
#
_entry.id   657a7a4523975f72ae3db066512376fd
#
_cell.length_a   1.000
_cell.length_b   1.000
_cell.length_c   1.000
_cell.angle_alpha   90.00
_cell.angle_beta   90.00
_cell.angle_gamma   90.00
#
_symmetry.space_group_name_H-M   'P 1'
#
loop_
_entity.id
_entity.type
_entity.pdbx_description
1 polymer ?
#
loop_
_entity_poly.entity_id
_entity_poly.type
_entity_poly.pdbx_seq_one_letter_code
_entity_poly.pdbx_strand_id
1 'polypeptide(L)'
;ETRGWFLMRMPPFTLHTPNSLEEALSISGELADSGQEFDWVAGGTDLLPNYKWHLNSKPHVISLARVSELSEISETHIGAMVRLQDLVESDSVHPLISKVSSMIASVMLRRSGTVGGNICLDTRCFWFNQSEEWRESIEWCYKCDCGTGADCRVIPNQNTLCVATYQADLAPALMCLGASIHLASSGGTRSMSLPEFFQEDGITRNVLEPGELVTHLTLPEDAPDWVGDYQKLRQREAWDFPEAGVVVAWKKGKGAPSDLRVATTGLGSIPSLHQDEASAALADWEGEVSIEALAESIRKAVNPVLNTWFPPSYRRKMVKVLTKRASRGLMVR
;
A
#
# COMPACT_ATOMS: atom_id res chain seq x y z
N GLU A 1 17.60 38.00 1.16
CA GLU A 1 16.64 37.27 1.94
C GLU A 1 17.05 35.82 2.05
N THR A 2 17.29 35.37 3.28
CA THR A 2 18.00 34.14 3.65
C THR A 2 17.13 32.89 3.43
N ARG A 3 17.06 32.33 2.23
CA ARG A 3 16.42 31.01 1.94
C ARG A 3 17.24 29.80 2.45
N GLY A 4 18.37 29.99 3.12
CA GLY A 4 19.39 28.97 3.31
C GLY A 4 19.27 28.03 4.52
N TRP A 5 18.25 28.13 5.43
CA TRP A 5 18.25 27.40 6.71
C TRP A 5 16.96 26.64 7.03
N PHE A 6 16.06 26.42 6.06
CA PHE A 6 14.74 25.81 6.32
C PHE A 6 14.56 24.37 5.79
N LEU A 7 15.61 23.76 5.31
CA LEU A 7 15.62 22.50 4.53
C LEU A 7 14.94 21.28 5.17
N MET A 8 14.59 21.30 6.43
CA MET A 8 13.94 20.18 7.12
C MET A 8 12.89 20.66 8.13
N ARG A 9 12.48 21.93 8.04
CA ARG A 9 11.43 22.46 8.88
C ARG A 9 10.07 22.11 8.31
N MET A 10 9.25 21.44 9.11
CA MET A 10 7.86 21.18 8.75
C MET A 10 7.11 22.49 8.48
N PRO A 11 6.33 22.58 7.39
CA PRO A 11 5.45 23.71 7.17
C PRO A 11 4.42 23.80 8.33
N PRO A 12 3.92 25.02 8.65
CA PRO A 12 2.88 25.17 9.65
C PRO A 12 1.58 24.54 9.20
N PHE A 13 0.88 23.89 10.11
CA PHE A 13 -0.47 23.37 9.90
C PHE A 13 -1.30 23.47 11.17
N THR A 14 -2.61 23.47 11.05
CA THR A 14 -3.56 23.36 12.15
C THR A 14 -3.79 21.90 12.46
N LEU A 15 -3.51 21.47 13.70
CA LEU A 15 -3.74 20.10 14.15
C LEU A 15 -5.11 19.98 14.81
N HIS A 16 -5.96 19.09 14.31
CA HIS A 16 -7.22 18.69 14.92
C HIS A 16 -7.04 17.34 15.62
N THR A 17 -7.62 17.19 16.83
CA THR A 17 -7.45 15.98 17.66
C THR A 17 -8.79 15.46 18.15
N PRO A 18 -9.65 14.94 17.27
CA PRO A 18 -10.95 14.36 17.63
C PRO A 18 -10.78 13.18 18.60
N ASN A 19 -11.80 12.95 19.45
CA ASN A 19 -11.83 11.86 20.43
C ASN A 19 -12.76 10.72 20.02
N SER A 20 -13.52 10.88 18.93
CA SER A 20 -14.41 9.86 18.37
C SER A 20 -14.38 9.88 16.86
N LEU A 21 -14.87 8.81 16.23
CA LEU A 21 -15.03 8.73 14.78
C LEU A 21 -16.02 9.80 14.28
N GLU A 22 -17.12 10.00 14.98
CA GLU A 22 -18.13 11.00 14.65
C GLU A 22 -17.53 12.42 14.62
N GLU A 23 -16.77 12.80 15.65
CA GLU A 23 -16.09 14.10 15.71
C GLU A 23 -15.07 14.24 14.56
N ALA A 24 -14.31 13.19 14.25
CA ALA A 24 -13.34 13.18 13.15
C ALA A 24 -14.02 13.43 11.79
N LEU A 25 -15.14 12.74 11.53
CA LEU A 25 -15.90 12.89 10.30
C LEU A 25 -16.62 14.24 10.20
N SER A 26 -17.08 14.81 11.32
CA SER A 26 -17.65 16.18 11.34
C SER A 26 -16.59 17.19 10.93
N ILE A 27 -15.40 17.17 11.55
CA ILE A 27 -14.29 18.08 11.21
C ILE A 27 -13.90 17.95 9.73
N SER A 28 -13.76 16.72 9.23
CA SER A 28 -13.39 16.51 7.84
C SER A 28 -14.45 16.99 6.86
N GLY A 29 -15.74 16.81 7.19
CA GLY A 29 -16.86 17.34 6.40
C GLY A 29 -16.85 18.86 6.34
N GLU A 30 -16.71 19.54 7.48
CA GLU A 30 -16.64 21.00 7.56
C GLU A 30 -15.46 21.58 6.76
N LEU A 31 -14.29 20.94 6.82
CA LEU A 31 -13.12 21.34 6.03
C LEU A 31 -13.37 21.12 4.53
N ALA A 32 -13.90 19.98 4.14
CA ALA A 32 -14.20 19.66 2.74
C ALA A 32 -15.25 20.63 2.16
N ASP A 33 -16.33 20.89 2.89
CA ASP A 33 -17.41 21.81 2.48
C ASP A 33 -16.91 23.26 2.34
N SER A 34 -15.93 23.66 3.14
CA SER A 34 -15.28 24.96 3.04
C SER A 34 -14.14 25.04 2.02
N GLY A 35 -13.87 23.93 1.29
CA GLY A 35 -12.76 23.84 0.32
C GLY A 35 -11.38 23.88 0.94
N GLN A 36 -11.26 23.56 2.23
CA GLN A 36 -10.00 23.51 2.94
C GLN A 36 -9.34 22.14 2.75
N GLU A 37 -8.08 22.14 2.32
CA GLU A 37 -7.33 20.90 2.19
C GLU A 37 -6.81 20.38 3.53
N PHE A 38 -6.87 19.08 3.73
CA PHE A 38 -6.36 18.44 4.95
C PHE A 38 -5.82 17.03 4.65
N ASP A 39 -5.01 16.52 5.59
CA ASP A 39 -4.58 15.14 5.62
C ASP A 39 -5.01 14.45 6.91
N TRP A 40 -5.37 13.18 6.79
CA TRP A 40 -5.49 12.28 7.94
C TRP A 40 -4.10 11.87 8.43
N VAL A 41 -3.82 11.98 9.72
CA VAL A 41 -2.62 11.41 10.31
C VAL A 41 -2.96 10.28 11.26
N ALA A 42 -2.51 9.07 10.92
CA ALA A 42 -2.54 7.90 11.77
C ALA A 42 -1.23 7.79 12.57
N GLY A 43 -0.32 6.89 12.20
CA GLY A 43 0.98 6.76 12.87
C GLY A 43 2.02 7.83 12.50
N GLY A 44 1.77 8.63 11.47
CA GLY A 44 2.65 9.72 11.02
C GLY A 44 4.01 9.29 10.44
N THR A 45 4.27 7.99 10.34
CA THR A 45 5.58 7.44 9.94
C THR A 45 5.95 7.68 8.50
N ASP A 46 4.97 8.05 7.67
CA ASP A 46 5.15 8.43 6.27
C ASP A 46 4.78 9.89 6.02
N LEU A 47 3.63 10.34 6.51
CA LEU A 47 3.13 11.69 6.30
C LEU A 47 4.11 12.76 6.81
N LEU A 48 4.58 12.64 8.06
CA LEU A 48 5.44 13.67 8.66
C LEU A 48 6.83 13.76 8.02
N PRO A 49 7.52 12.65 7.63
CA PRO A 49 8.68 12.72 6.76
C PRO A 49 8.44 13.43 5.43
N ASN A 50 7.30 13.16 4.76
CA ASN A 50 6.93 13.84 3.52
C ASN A 50 6.73 15.34 3.73
N TYR A 51 6.08 15.75 4.82
CA TYR A 51 5.92 17.17 5.20
C TYR A 51 7.27 17.88 5.40
N LYS A 52 8.26 17.19 6.00
CA LYS A 52 9.63 17.75 6.13
C LYS A 52 10.33 17.96 4.78
N TRP A 53 9.91 17.23 3.75
CA TRP A 53 10.38 17.41 2.37
C TRP A 53 9.48 18.33 1.56
N HIS A 54 8.48 18.95 2.20
CA HIS A 54 7.46 19.79 1.56
C HIS A 54 6.72 19.06 0.43
N LEU A 55 6.43 17.77 0.64
CA LEU A 55 5.66 16.95 -0.28
C LEU A 55 4.18 16.98 0.11
N ASN A 56 3.33 17.55 -0.76
CA ASN A 56 1.87 17.58 -0.57
C ASN A 56 1.40 18.04 0.82
N SER A 57 2.13 18.96 1.47
CA SER A 57 1.74 19.44 2.79
C SER A 57 0.43 20.23 2.75
N LYS A 58 -0.49 19.91 3.66
CA LYS A 58 -1.80 20.53 3.76
C LYS A 58 -1.88 21.49 4.96
N PRO A 59 -2.73 22.53 4.90
CA PRO A 59 -2.88 23.49 5.99
C PRO A 59 -3.54 22.92 7.23
N HIS A 60 -4.27 21.81 7.10
CA HIS A 60 -4.92 21.11 8.21
C HIS A 60 -4.50 19.65 8.28
N VAL A 61 -4.36 19.13 9.50
CA VAL A 61 -4.06 17.72 9.78
C VAL A 61 -5.03 17.22 10.84
N ILE A 62 -5.75 16.13 10.57
CA ILE A 62 -6.69 15.51 11.51
C ILE A 62 -6.04 14.24 12.07
N SER A 63 -5.76 14.24 13.38
CA SER A 63 -5.12 13.11 14.06
C SER A 63 -6.14 12.06 14.49
N LEU A 64 -5.92 10.82 14.08
CA LEU A 64 -6.74 9.67 14.47
C LEU A 64 -6.26 8.99 15.77
N ALA A 65 -5.22 9.51 16.41
CA ALA A 65 -4.57 8.86 17.54
C ALA A 65 -5.48 8.63 18.78
N ARG A 66 -6.58 9.38 18.90
CA ARG A 66 -7.55 9.27 20.00
C ARG A 66 -8.87 8.61 19.61
N VAL A 67 -9.01 8.19 18.34
CA VAL A 67 -10.22 7.57 17.82
C VAL A 67 -10.11 6.05 18.05
N SER A 68 -10.52 5.59 19.23
CA SER A 68 -10.36 4.19 19.68
C SER A 68 -11.18 3.20 18.86
N GLU A 69 -12.30 3.62 18.29
CA GLU A 69 -13.19 2.81 17.45
C GLU A 69 -12.49 2.23 16.23
N LEU A 70 -11.40 2.84 15.79
CA LEU A 70 -10.59 2.39 14.65
C LEU A 70 -9.51 1.36 15.02
N SER A 71 -9.41 0.93 16.28
CA SER A 71 -8.33 0.07 16.78
C SER A 71 -8.77 -1.36 17.13
N GLU A 72 -9.99 -1.74 16.75
CA GLU A 72 -10.48 -3.10 16.96
C GLU A 72 -9.76 -4.12 16.09
N ILE A 73 -9.46 -5.31 16.65
CA ILE A 73 -8.80 -6.41 15.95
C ILE A 73 -9.46 -7.75 16.33
N SER A 74 -9.81 -8.54 15.34
CA SER A 74 -10.30 -9.92 15.49
C SER A 74 -9.87 -10.77 14.28
N GLU A 75 -10.33 -12.01 14.21
CA GLU A 75 -10.02 -12.92 13.08
C GLU A 75 -10.50 -12.38 11.73
N THR A 76 -11.63 -11.68 11.72
CA THR A 76 -12.27 -11.18 10.49
C THR A 76 -12.33 -9.67 10.39
N HIS A 77 -11.96 -8.93 11.44
CA HIS A 77 -12.02 -7.46 11.48
C HIS A 77 -10.69 -6.87 11.89
N ILE A 78 -10.19 -5.92 11.11
CA ILE A 78 -8.92 -5.21 11.35
C ILE A 78 -9.15 -3.71 11.19
N GLY A 79 -9.20 -2.98 12.28
CA GLY A 79 -9.37 -1.53 12.31
C GLY A 79 -8.20 -0.78 11.65
N ALA A 80 -8.49 0.36 11.04
CA ALA A 80 -7.48 1.15 10.32
C ALA A 80 -6.35 1.68 11.21
N MET A 81 -6.61 1.88 12.51
CA MET A 81 -5.64 2.33 13.50
C MET A 81 -4.91 1.20 14.23
N VAL A 82 -5.22 -0.07 13.95
CA VAL A 82 -4.43 -1.22 14.43
C VAL A 82 -2.98 -1.03 13.98
N ARG A 83 -2.05 -1.12 14.92
CA ARG A 83 -0.62 -0.95 14.62
C ARG A 83 -0.08 -2.18 13.90
N LEU A 84 0.86 -1.98 13.00
CA LEU A 84 1.49 -3.07 12.28
C LEU A 84 2.20 -4.07 13.22
N GLN A 85 2.67 -3.61 14.37
CA GLN A 85 3.30 -4.49 15.37
C GLN A 85 2.25 -5.33 16.12
N ASP A 86 1.05 -4.82 16.32
CA ASP A 86 -0.04 -5.57 16.97
C ASP A 86 -0.48 -6.74 16.07
N LEU A 87 -0.43 -6.58 14.72
CA LEU A 87 -0.66 -7.69 13.78
C LEU A 87 0.40 -8.80 13.87
N VAL A 88 1.62 -8.44 14.24
CA VAL A 88 2.73 -9.42 14.40
C VAL A 88 2.59 -10.20 15.72
N GLU A 89 2.10 -9.53 16.76
CA GLU A 89 2.02 -10.04 18.13
C GLU A 89 0.66 -10.72 18.45
N SER A 90 -0.34 -10.58 17.57
CA SER A 90 -1.68 -11.13 17.76
C SER A 90 -1.80 -12.57 17.25
N ASP A 91 -2.31 -13.45 18.09
CA ASP A 91 -2.65 -14.84 17.75
C ASP A 91 -3.98 -14.96 16.97
N SER A 92 -4.83 -13.92 16.98
CA SER A 92 -6.11 -13.91 16.25
C SER A 92 -5.98 -13.51 14.78
N VAL A 93 -4.84 -12.98 14.38
CA VAL A 93 -4.62 -12.50 13.00
C VAL A 93 -4.17 -13.65 12.10
N HIS A 94 -4.69 -13.68 10.87
CA HIS A 94 -4.29 -14.68 9.88
C HIS A 94 -2.75 -14.72 9.71
N PRO A 95 -2.10 -15.92 9.71
CA PRO A 95 -0.63 -16.06 9.71
C PRO A 95 0.07 -15.35 8.55
N LEU A 96 -0.56 -15.25 7.38
CA LEU A 96 -0.03 -14.51 6.25
C LEU A 96 0.08 -13.01 6.55
N ILE A 97 -0.93 -12.42 7.19
CA ILE A 97 -0.96 -10.99 7.57
C ILE A 97 0.14 -10.71 8.60
N SER A 98 0.24 -11.54 9.64
CA SER A 98 1.31 -11.44 10.66
C SER A 98 2.69 -11.52 10.02
N LYS A 99 2.92 -12.49 9.12
CA LYS A 99 4.18 -12.65 8.39
C LYS A 99 4.53 -11.40 7.58
N VAL A 100 3.59 -10.91 6.76
CA VAL A 100 3.81 -9.70 5.93
C VAL A 100 4.12 -8.51 6.82
N SER A 101 3.34 -8.30 7.88
CA SER A 101 3.54 -7.20 8.82
C SER A 101 4.92 -7.21 9.44
N SER A 102 5.46 -8.40 9.77
CA SER A 102 6.81 -8.56 10.34
C SER A 102 7.93 -8.09 9.41
N MET A 103 7.68 -8.07 8.09
CA MET A 103 8.63 -7.65 7.06
C MET A 103 8.55 -6.17 6.71
N ILE A 104 7.60 -5.43 7.29
CA ILE A 104 7.44 -3.97 7.09
C ILE A 104 8.44 -3.23 7.98
N ALA A 105 9.22 -2.35 7.38
CA ALA A 105 10.10 -1.38 8.04
C ALA A 105 10.94 -1.98 9.20
N SER A 106 10.88 -1.37 10.39
CA SER A 106 11.50 -1.83 11.63
C SER A 106 10.45 -1.95 12.73
N VAL A 107 10.77 -2.65 13.84
CA VAL A 107 9.88 -2.77 15.01
C VAL A 107 9.43 -1.40 15.53
N MET A 108 10.33 -0.43 15.59
CA MET A 108 10.01 0.92 16.07
C MET A 108 8.98 1.60 15.16
N LEU A 109 9.14 1.49 13.84
CA LEU A 109 8.18 2.04 12.89
C LEU A 109 6.85 1.31 12.92
N ARG A 110 6.84 -0.03 13.04
CA ARG A 110 5.61 -0.82 13.15
C ARG A 110 4.79 -0.51 14.41
N ARG A 111 5.42 -0.07 15.50
CA ARG A 111 4.73 0.37 16.73
C ARG A 111 3.97 1.69 16.57
N SER A 112 4.26 2.45 15.52
CA SER A 112 3.54 3.69 15.19
C SER A 112 2.74 3.55 13.90
N GLY A 113 3.27 2.89 12.87
CA GLY A 113 2.59 2.66 11.60
C GLY A 113 1.36 1.78 11.76
N THR A 114 0.30 2.08 11.02
CA THR A 114 -1.02 1.45 11.14
C THR A 114 -1.44 0.76 9.85
N VAL A 115 -2.46 -0.08 9.95
CA VAL A 115 -3.06 -0.78 8.80
C VAL A 115 -3.59 0.19 7.76
N GLY A 116 -4.45 1.13 8.17
CA GLY A 116 -5.01 2.15 7.26
C GLY A 116 -3.92 3.00 6.62
N GLY A 117 -2.91 3.43 7.41
CA GLY A 117 -1.76 4.17 6.90
C GLY A 117 -0.92 3.38 5.88
N ASN A 118 -0.79 2.06 6.06
CA ASN A 118 -0.09 1.20 5.10
C ASN A 118 -0.90 1.02 3.81
N ILE A 119 -2.21 0.78 3.90
CA ILE A 119 -3.09 0.63 2.72
C ILE A 119 -3.15 1.94 1.93
N CYS A 120 -3.28 3.08 2.60
CA CYS A 120 -3.34 4.41 1.99
C CYS A 120 -1.97 5.03 1.68
N LEU A 121 -0.87 4.26 1.76
CA LEU A 121 0.47 4.74 1.49
C LEU A 121 0.53 5.47 0.14
N ASP A 122 1.16 6.64 0.12
CA ASP A 122 1.38 7.36 -1.13
C ASP A 122 2.37 6.62 -2.03
N THR A 123 2.19 6.75 -3.34
CA THR A 123 3.06 6.14 -4.34
C THR A 123 4.43 6.81 -4.40
N ARG A 124 5.45 6.04 -4.74
CA ARG A 124 6.86 6.44 -4.72
C ARG A 124 7.47 6.56 -6.11
N CYS A 125 8.30 7.59 -6.27
CA CYS A 125 9.10 7.79 -7.47
C CYS A 125 10.35 8.60 -7.12
N PHE A 126 11.52 8.25 -7.67
CA PHE A 126 12.75 9.01 -7.49
C PHE A 126 12.63 10.49 -7.80
N TRP A 127 11.84 10.81 -8.83
CA TRP A 127 11.66 12.16 -9.32
C TRP A 127 10.73 13.01 -8.46
N PHE A 128 9.93 12.39 -7.60
CA PHE A 128 8.99 13.08 -6.72
C PHE A 128 9.43 13.11 -5.26
N ASN A 129 9.89 11.97 -4.71
CA ASN A 129 10.23 11.85 -3.29
C ASN A 129 11.64 12.42 -3.01
N GLN A 130 11.80 13.71 -3.24
CA GLN A 130 13.01 14.50 -3.07
C GLN A 130 12.67 15.83 -2.37
N SER A 131 13.69 16.61 -1.96
CA SER A 131 13.48 17.94 -1.40
C SER A 131 12.85 18.89 -2.42
N GLU A 132 12.20 19.93 -1.93
CA GLU A 132 11.58 20.95 -2.77
C GLU A 132 12.58 21.59 -3.73
N GLU A 133 13.76 21.96 -3.23
CA GLU A 133 14.82 22.59 -4.04
C GLU A 133 15.33 21.65 -5.15
N TRP A 134 15.42 20.36 -4.85
CA TRP A 134 15.80 19.38 -5.86
C TRP A 134 14.71 19.24 -6.93
N ARG A 135 13.44 19.17 -6.54
CA ARG A 135 12.32 19.11 -7.49
C ARG A 135 12.22 20.36 -8.35
N GLU A 136 12.46 21.55 -7.76
CA GLU A 136 12.53 22.80 -8.48
C GLU A 136 13.69 22.80 -9.50
N SER A 137 14.87 22.29 -9.12
CA SER A 137 16.05 22.26 -9.99
C SER A 137 15.89 21.41 -11.25
N ILE A 138 14.97 20.43 -11.22
CA ILE A 138 14.61 19.59 -12.38
C ILE A 138 13.34 20.08 -13.08
N GLU A 139 12.86 21.28 -12.74
CA GLU A 139 11.63 21.85 -13.29
C GLU A 139 10.39 20.97 -12.98
N TRP A 140 10.36 20.37 -11.80
CA TRP A 140 9.28 19.53 -11.26
C TRP A 140 9.01 18.24 -12.08
N CYS A 141 7.98 17.50 -11.71
CA CYS A 141 7.47 16.36 -12.46
C CYS A 141 5.93 16.40 -12.50
N TYR A 142 5.31 15.53 -13.29
CA TYR A 142 3.86 15.47 -13.45
C TYR A 142 3.09 15.29 -12.12
N LYS A 143 3.63 14.56 -11.13
CA LYS A 143 3.06 14.40 -9.80
C LYS A 143 3.39 15.56 -8.84
N CYS A 144 3.89 16.69 -9.29
CA CYS A 144 4.27 17.76 -8.38
C CYS A 144 3.07 18.43 -7.71
N ASP A 145 3.28 18.90 -6.49
CA ASP A 145 2.32 19.65 -5.69
C ASP A 145 2.35 21.17 -5.94
N CYS A 146 3.20 21.62 -6.85
CA CYS A 146 3.36 23.03 -7.20
C CYS A 146 2.38 23.53 -8.27
N GLY A 147 1.61 22.66 -8.89
CA GLY A 147 0.64 22.98 -9.94
C GLY A 147 1.23 23.34 -11.31
N THR A 148 2.55 23.21 -11.52
CA THR A 148 3.19 23.52 -12.82
C THR A 148 2.98 22.45 -13.87
N GLY A 149 2.55 21.23 -13.47
CA GLY A 149 2.16 20.17 -14.38
C GLY A 149 3.23 19.74 -15.37
N ALA A 150 4.51 19.75 -14.96
CA ALA A 150 5.61 19.32 -15.80
C ALA A 150 5.42 17.90 -16.33
N ASP A 151 6.11 17.56 -17.41
CA ASP A 151 6.08 16.23 -18.00
C ASP A 151 6.61 15.15 -17.05
N CYS A 152 6.15 13.90 -17.25
CA CYS A 152 6.64 12.77 -16.47
C CYS A 152 8.13 12.52 -16.74
N ARG A 153 8.96 12.57 -15.68
CA ARG A 153 10.42 12.35 -15.78
C ARG A 153 10.80 10.87 -15.98
N VAL A 154 9.85 9.96 -15.76
CA VAL A 154 10.06 8.50 -15.99
C VAL A 154 9.70 8.11 -17.42
N ILE A 155 8.59 8.61 -17.92
CA ILE A 155 8.08 8.38 -19.29
C ILE A 155 7.89 9.76 -19.93
N PRO A 156 8.87 10.27 -20.68
CA PRO A 156 8.78 11.55 -21.34
C PRO A 156 7.58 11.64 -22.30
N ASN A 157 7.00 12.84 -22.40
CA ASN A 157 5.79 13.13 -23.17
C ASN A 157 4.51 12.42 -22.68
N GLN A 158 4.53 11.85 -21.46
CA GLN A 158 3.33 11.36 -20.79
C GLN A 158 2.91 12.34 -19.68
N ASN A 159 1.71 12.87 -19.79
CA ASN A 159 1.11 13.79 -18.83
C ASN A 159 -0.37 13.46 -18.54
N THR A 160 -0.77 12.19 -18.72
CA THR A 160 -2.13 11.72 -18.49
C THR A 160 -2.26 10.84 -17.25
N LEU A 161 -1.19 10.08 -16.93
CA LEU A 161 -1.13 9.19 -15.77
C LEU A 161 0.23 9.28 -15.09
N CYS A 162 0.25 9.28 -13.77
CA CYS A 162 1.48 9.16 -13.00
C CYS A 162 1.85 7.69 -12.80
N VAL A 163 3.09 7.34 -13.11
CA VAL A 163 3.63 5.97 -12.96
C VAL A 163 4.38 5.76 -11.64
N ALA A 164 4.19 6.63 -10.65
CA ALA A 164 4.76 6.43 -9.32
C ALA A 164 4.24 5.12 -8.72
N THR A 165 5.13 4.38 -8.06
CA THR A 165 4.90 2.98 -7.68
C THR A 165 4.25 2.87 -6.30
N TYR A 166 3.19 2.08 -6.17
CA TYR A 166 2.64 1.66 -4.88
C TYR A 166 3.57 0.63 -4.24
N GLN A 167 4.05 0.92 -3.04
CA GLN A 167 5.09 0.13 -2.38
C GLN A 167 4.72 -0.31 -0.95
N ALA A 168 3.42 -0.44 -0.63
CA ALA A 168 3.01 -1.03 0.64
C ALA A 168 2.96 -2.56 0.55
N ASP A 169 3.19 -3.22 1.69
CA ASP A 169 3.33 -4.67 1.76
C ASP A 169 2.01 -5.39 2.06
N LEU A 170 1.07 -4.78 2.84
CA LEU A 170 -0.13 -5.46 3.32
C LEU A 170 -1.17 -5.73 2.24
N ALA A 171 -1.39 -4.77 1.33
CA ALA A 171 -2.46 -4.86 0.35
C ALA A 171 -2.47 -6.17 -0.46
N PRO A 172 -1.34 -6.65 -1.05
CA PRO A 172 -1.36 -7.90 -1.80
C PRO A 172 -1.75 -9.13 -0.97
N ALA A 173 -1.40 -9.18 0.31
CA ALA A 173 -1.79 -10.28 1.19
C ALA A 173 -3.29 -10.25 1.49
N LEU A 174 -3.82 -9.07 1.81
CA LEU A 174 -5.24 -8.86 2.06
C LEU A 174 -6.09 -9.13 0.79
N MET A 175 -5.60 -8.75 -0.40
CA MET A 175 -6.24 -9.08 -1.68
C MET A 175 -6.30 -10.59 -1.92
N CYS A 176 -5.22 -11.32 -1.66
CA CYS A 176 -5.19 -12.78 -1.77
C CYS A 176 -6.14 -13.47 -0.77
N LEU A 177 -6.38 -12.87 0.39
CA LEU A 177 -7.36 -13.36 1.37
C LEU A 177 -8.79 -12.92 1.07
N GLY A 178 -9.03 -12.11 0.04
CA GLY A 178 -10.37 -11.65 -0.33
C GLY A 178 -10.92 -10.55 0.58
N ALA A 179 -10.07 -9.71 1.15
CA ALA A 179 -10.48 -8.65 2.06
C ALA A 179 -11.39 -7.61 1.38
N SER A 180 -12.35 -7.10 2.14
CA SER A 180 -13.13 -5.90 1.85
C SER A 180 -12.63 -4.72 2.68
N ILE A 181 -12.71 -3.52 2.11
CA ILE A 181 -12.37 -2.26 2.77
C ILE A 181 -13.62 -1.45 3.04
N HIS A 182 -13.69 -0.84 4.23
CA HIS A 182 -14.82 -0.05 4.69
C HIS A 182 -14.41 1.41 4.87
N LEU A 183 -15.21 2.30 4.30
CA LEU A 183 -15.00 3.73 4.27
C LEU A 183 -16.14 4.45 4.98
N ALA A 184 -15.84 5.59 5.60
CA ALA A 184 -16.82 6.46 6.22
C ALA A 184 -16.53 7.93 5.89
N SER A 185 -17.61 8.71 5.78
CA SER A 185 -17.60 10.18 5.68
C SER A 185 -18.75 10.75 6.51
N SER A 186 -18.88 12.07 6.60
CA SER A 186 -20.05 12.73 7.19
C SER A 186 -21.35 12.38 6.47
N GLY A 187 -21.28 11.96 5.19
CA GLY A 187 -22.43 11.57 4.37
C GLY A 187 -22.86 10.11 4.52
N GLY A 188 -22.09 9.26 5.21
CA GLY A 188 -22.42 7.84 5.40
C GLY A 188 -21.22 6.89 5.26
N THR A 189 -21.53 5.63 5.07
CA THR A 189 -20.53 4.56 4.94
C THR A 189 -20.69 3.80 3.63
N ARG A 190 -19.59 3.29 3.08
CA ARG A 190 -19.57 2.38 1.94
C ARG A 190 -18.47 1.33 2.08
N SER A 191 -18.63 0.21 1.40
CA SER A 191 -17.62 -0.84 1.36
C SER A 191 -17.45 -1.38 -0.05
N MET A 192 -16.28 -1.94 -0.32
CA MET A 192 -15.95 -2.56 -1.60
C MET A 192 -14.89 -3.64 -1.40
N SER A 193 -14.64 -4.46 -2.43
CA SER A 193 -13.49 -5.35 -2.40
C SER A 193 -12.19 -4.53 -2.40
N LEU A 194 -11.15 -5.02 -1.75
CA LEU A 194 -9.89 -4.27 -1.65
C LEU A 194 -9.25 -3.95 -3.00
N PRO A 195 -9.30 -4.80 -4.06
CA PRO A 195 -8.82 -4.42 -5.38
C PRO A 195 -9.52 -3.20 -6.00
N GLU A 196 -10.84 -3.03 -5.76
CA GLU A 196 -11.61 -1.90 -6.28
C GLU A 196 -11.26 -0.57 -5.62
N PHE A 197 -10.60 -0.60 -4.48
CA PHE A 197 -10.15 0.60 -3.76
C PHE A 197 -9.03 1.35 -4.50
N PHE A 198 -8.20 0.66 -5.29
CA PHE A 198 -7.04 1.24 -5.94
C PHE A 198 -7.36 1.75 -7.34
N GLN A 199 -6.70 2.85 -7.74
CA GLN A 199 -6.75 3.42 -9.08
C GLN A 199 -5.37 3.40 -9.72
N GLU A 200 -5.29 3.02 -11.00
CA GLU A 200 -4.03 2.90 -11.74
C GLU A 200 -3.45 4.28 -12.11
N ASP A 201 -3.28 5.12 -11.10
CA ASP A 201 -2.63 6.44 -11.23
C ASP A 201 -1.82 6.74 -9.95
N GLY A 202 -0.59 7.15 -10.12
CA GLY A 202 0.27 7.49 -8.99
C GLY A 202 -0.13 8.79 -8.25
N ILE A 203 -1.03 9.61 -8.80
CA ILE A 203 -1.61 10.80 -8.16
C ILE A 203 -2.91 10.41 -7.48
N THR A 204 -3.91 10.02 -8.26
CA THR A 204 -5.22 9.55 -7.78
C THR A 204 -5.15 8.05 -7.50
N ARG A 205 -4.42 7.66 -6.49
CA ARG A 205 -4.03 6.27 -6.20
C ARG A 205 -5.14 5.38 -5.65
N ASN A 206 -6.25 5.98 -5.19
CA ASN A 206 -7.40 5.27 -4.62
C ASN A 206 -8.70 6.07 -4.79
N VAL A 207 -9.82 5.44 -4.46
CA VAL A 207 -11.18 5.97 -4.64
C VAL A 207 -11.71 6.81 -3.47
N LEU A 208 -10.85 7.18 -2.51
CA LEU A 208 -11.27 8.04 -1.41
C LEU A 208 -11.71 9.42 -1.94
N GLU A 209 -12.89 9.82 -1.53
CA GLU A 209 -13.42 11.16 -1.76
C GLU A 209 -12.95 12.14 -0.67
N PRO A 210 -12.97 13.46 -0.92
CA PRO A 210 -12.68 14.44 0.13
C PRO A 210 -13.55 14.19 1.37
N GLY A 211 -12.93 14.11 2.54
CA GLY A 211 -13.63 13.82 3.80
C GLY A 211 -13.78 12.34 4.13
N GLU A 212 -13.52 11.43 3.20
CA GLU A 212 -13.59 10.00 3.51
C GLU A 212 -12.38 9.49 4.29
N LEU A 213 -12.64 8.48 5.10
CA LEU A 213 -11.66 7.78 5.94
C LEU A 213 -11.83 6.28 5.81
N VAL A 214 -10.73 5.54 5.71
CA VAL A 214 -10.74 4.08 5.89
C VAL A 214 -10.95 3.78 7.36
N THR A 215 -12.01 3.04 7.69
CA THR A 215 -12.34 2.67 9.08
C THR A 215 -11.78 1.30 9.46
N HIS A 216 -11.93 0.29 8.62
CA HIS A 216 -11.46 -1.07 8.87
C HIS A 216 -11.43 -1.89 7.58
N LEU A 217 -10.83 -3.07 7.68
CA LEU A 217 -10.92 -4.14 6.68
C LEU A 217 -11.61 -5.35 7.30
N THR A 218 -12.35 -6.10 6.47
CA THR A 218 -12.93 -7.37 6.86
C THR A 218 -12.40 -8.50 5.98
N LEU A 219 -12.19 -9.67 6.59
CA LEU A 219 -11.85 -10.90 5.88
C LEU A 219 -13.12 -11.76 5.73
N PRO A 220 -13.26 -12.50 4.61
CA PRO A 220 -14.36 -13.45 4.45
C PRO A 220 -14.23 -14.64 5.42
N GLU A 221 -15.31 -15.34 5.68
CA GLU A 221 -15.38 -16.48 6.62
C GLU A 221 -14.43 -17.63 6.21
N ASP A 222 -14.12 -17.76 4.93
CA ASP A 222 -13.22 -18.78 4.40
C ASP A 222 -11.72 -18.36 4.40
N ALA A 223 -11.39 -17.19 4.91
CA ALA A 223 -10.00 -16.74 5.00
C ALA A 223 -9.09 -17.73 5.76
N PRO A 224 -9.53 -18.41 6.84
CA PRO A 224 -8.72 -19.41 7.54
C PRO A 224 -8.34 -20.64 6.70
N ASP A 225 -9.09 -20.93 5.62
CA ASP A 225 -8.79 -22.05 4.71
C ASP A 225 -7.58 -21.79 3.81
N TRP A 226 -7.16 -20.54 3.71
CA TRP A 226 -6.06 -20.13 2.88
C TRP A 226 -4.72 -20.28 3.63
N VAL A 227 -3.72 -20.76 2.94
CA VAL A 227 -2.33 -20.69 3.37
C VAL A 227 -1.57 -19.81 2.37
N GLY A 228 -0.69 -18.96 2.87
CA GLY A 228 0.01 -18.02 2.03
C GLY A 228 1.48 -17.83 2.40
N ASP A 229 2.24 -17.33 1.44
CA ASP A 229 3.62 -16.91 1.62
C ASP A 229 3.88 -15.57 0.93
N TYR A 230 4.73 -14.76 1.54
CA TYR A 230 5.16 -13.48 1.00
C TYR A 230 6.66 -13.45 0.81
N GLN A 231 7.10 -13.01 -0.35
CA GLN A 231 8.50 -12.81 -0.69
C GLN A 231 8.72 -11.36 -1.15
N LYS A 232 9.76 -10.72 -0.63
CA LYS A 232 10.04 -9.30 -0.84
C LYS A 232 11.48 -9.10 -1.36
N LEU A 233 11.60 -8.38 -2.47
CA LEU A 233 12.87 -7.82 -2.94
C LEU A 233 13.05 -6.43 -2.31
N ARG A 234 14.16 -6.24 -1.63
CA ARG A 234 14.58 -4.97 -1.00
C ARG A 234 16.11 -4.95 -0.91
N GLN A 235 16.70 -3.77 -0.67
CA GLN A 235 18.14 -3.64 -0.51
C GLN A 235 18.61 -4.09 0.87
N ARG A 236 17.91 -3.66 1.92
CA ARG A 236 18.20 -3.97 3.33
C ARG A 236 17.06 -4.81 3.92
N GLU A 237 17.35 -5.61 4.92
CA GLU A 237 16.35 -6.44 5.57
C GLU A 237 15.36 -5.67 6.45
N ALA A 238 15.70 -4.44 6.81
CA ALA A 238 14.82 -3.52 7.53
C ALA A 238 14.69 -2.19 6.78
N TRP A 239 13.66 -1.39 7.10
CA TRP A 239 13.37 -0.04 6.60
C TRP A 239 12.81 0.03 5.18
N ASP A 240 13.33 -0.77 4.26
CA ASP A 240 13.06 -0.60 2.84
C ASP A 240 11.65 -1.03 2.45
N PHE A 241 11.05 -0.23 1.58
CA PHE A 241 9.87 -0.61 0.81
C PHE A 241 10.19 -1.75 -0.16
N PRO A 242 9.18 -2.53 -0.61
CA PRO A 242 9.39 -3.53 -1.64
C PRO A 242 9.71 -2.89 -3.00
N GLU A 243 10.83 -3.27 -3.57
CA GLU A 243 11.14 -3.05 -4.99
C GLU A 243 10.35 -4.01 -5.90
N ALA A 244 9.99 -5.16 -5.34
CA ALA A 244 9.00 -6.10 -5.81
C ALA A 244 8.56 -6.97 -4.63
N GLY A 245 7.27 -7.10 -4.43
CA GLY A 245 6.68 -8.03 -3.47
C GLY A 245 5.74 -8.99 -4.19
N VAL A 246 5.76 -10.26 -3.80
CA VAL A 246 4.89 -11.31 -4.35
C VAL A 246 4.26 -12.08 -3.20
N VAL A 247 2.96 -12.14 -3.19
CA VAL A 247 2.16 -13.05 -2.36
C VAL A 247 1.66 -14.17 -3.22
N VAL A 248 1.82 -15.40 -2.76
CA VAL A 248 1.12 -16.57 -3.26
C VAL A 248 0.27 -17.12 -2.13
N ALA A 249 -0.99 -17.36 -2.38
CA ALA A 249 -1.90 -17.99 -1.41
C ALA A 249 -2.74 -19.05 -2.11
N TRP A 250 -3.00 -20.17 -1.45
CA TRP A 250 -3.86 -21.22 -1.95
C TRP A 250 -4.66 -21.91 -0.86
N LYS A 251 -5.76 -22.55 -1.22
CA LYS A 251 -6.46 -23.50 -0.38
C LYS A 251 -5.92 -24.91 -0.60
N LYS A 252 -5.72 -25.64 0.50
CA LYS A 252 -5.25 -27.03 0.40
C LYS A 252 -6.30 -27.92 -0.27
N GLY A 253 -5.85 -28.74 -1.21
CA GLY A 253 -6.66 -29.75 -1.91
C GLY A 253 -5.98 -31.12 -1.86
N LYS A 254 -6.62 -32.13 -2.44
CA LYS A 254 -6.07 -33.49 -2.54
C LYS A 254 -5.09 -33.56 -3.74
N GLY A 255 -3.79 -33.45 -3.44
CA GLY A 255 -2.74 -33.53 -4.46
C GLY A 255 -2.47 -32.25 -5.26
N ALA A 256 -3.40 -31.31 -5.26
CA ALA A 256 -3.27 -29.97 -5.88
C ALA A 256 -3.93 -28.92 -4.98
N PRO A 257 -3.60 -27.64 -5.09
CA PRO A 257 -4.42 -26.58 -4.52
C PRO A 257 -5.85 -26.65 -5.06
N SER A 258 -6.85 -26.40 -4.23
CA SER A 258 -8.26 -26.30 -4.67
C SER A 258 -8.60 -24.89 -5.18
N ASP A 259 -7.83 -23.88 -4.76
CA ASP A 259 -7.89 -22.50 -5.24
C ASP A 259 -6.51 -21.86 -5.08
N LEU A 260 -6.18 -20.88 -5.94
CA LEU A 260 -4.88 -20.23 -6.02
C LEU A 260 -5.07 -18.73 -6.32
N ARG A 261 -4.37 -17.91 -5.57
CA ARG A 261 -4.30 -16.45 -5.81
C ARG A 261 -2.86 -15.97 -5.75
N VAL A 262 -2.54 -15.04 -6.63
CA VAL A 262 -1.22 -14.38 -6.64
C VAL A 262 -1.44 -12.88 -6.71
N ALA A 263 -0.75 -12.14 -5.85
CA ALA A 263 -0.77 -10.69 -5.90
C ALA A 263 0.65 -10.12 -5.81
N THR A 264 0.86 -8.95 -6.42
CA THR A 264 2.14 -8.27 -6.46
C THR A 264 2.04 -6.83 -5.96
N THR A 265 3.15 -6.29 -5.47
CA THR A 265 3.31 -4.89 -5.09
C THR A 265 4.70 -4.38 -5.48
N GLY A 266 4.90 -3.07 -5.50
CA GLY A 266 6.18 -2.47 -5.85
C GLY A 266 6.49 -2.48 -7.34
N LEU A 267 5.53 -2.72 -8.23
CA LEU A 267 5.77 -2.90 -9.67
C LEU A 267 4.97 -1.96 -10.57
N GLY A 268 3.91 -1.38 -10.07
CA GLY A 268 3.03 -0.43 -10.75
C GLY A 268 2.42 0.55 -9.75
N SER A 269 1.52 1.40 -10.21
CA SER A 269 0.87 2.41 -9.36
C SER A 269 -0.15 1.82 -8.38
N ILE A 270 -0.54 0.55 -8.57
CA ILE A 270 -1.43 -0.21 -7.70
C ILE A 270 -0.80 -1.56 -7.30
N PRO A 271 -1.25 -2.20 -6.21
CA PRO A 271 -1.05 -3.62 -6.00
C PRO A 271 -1.91 -4.39 -7.02
N SER A 272 -1.38 -5.46 -7.61
CA SER A 272 -2.07 -6.19 -8.68
C SER A 272 -2.40 -7.61 -8.26
N LEU A 273 -3.65 -8.04 -8.47
CA LEU A 273 -4.10 -9.42 -8.31
C LEU A 273 -4.06 -10.12 -9.70
N HIS A 274 -3.38 -11.26 -9.78
CA HIS A 274 -3.13 -12.00 -11.02
C HIS A 274 -4.01 -13.24 -11.08
N GLN A 275 -5.33 -13.03 -11.16
CA GLN A 275 -6.31 -14.13 -11.07
C GLN A 275 -6.31 -15.02 -12.32
N ASP A 276 -6.14 -14.44 -13.51
CA ASP A 276 -6.13 -15.19 -14.76
C ASP A 276 -4.93 -16.12 -14.86
N GLU A 277 -3.74 -15.62 -14.47
CA GLU A 277 -2.50 -16.41 -14.43
C GLU A 277 -2.58 -17.52 -13.37
N ALA A 278 -3.17 -17.23 -12.22
CA ALA A 278 -3.38 -18.21 -11.15
C ALA A 278 -4.36 -19.31 -11.60
N SER A 279 -5.48 -18.94 -12.20
CA SER A 279 -6.50 -19.88 -12.70
C SER A 279 -5.96 -20.77 -13.81
N ALA A 280 -5.18 -20.20 -14.73
CA ALA A 280 -4.53 -20.96 -15.81
C ALA A 280 -3.52 -21.99 -15.29
N ALA A 281 -2.74 -21.62 -14.25
CA ALA A 281 -1.78 -22.55 -13.63
C ALA A 281 -2.46 -23.66 -12.82
N LEU A 282 -3.66 -23.39 -12.29
CA LEU A 282 -4.42 -24.36 -11.49
C LEU A 282 -5.16 -25.39 -12.34
N ALA A 283 -5.57 -25.03 -13.57
CA ALA A 283 -6.38 -25.88 -14.46
C ALA A 283 -5.75 -27.25 -14.72
N ASP A 284 -4.42 -27.30 -14.93
CA ASP A 284 -3.67 -28.52 -15.19
C ASP A 284 -2.48 -28.61 -14.22
N TRP A 285 -2.79 -28.74 -12.90
CA TRP A 285 -1.76 -28.68 -11.87
C TRP A 285 -0.83 -29.91 -11.88
N GLU A 286 0.43 -29.69 -12.22
CA GLU A 286 1.51 -30.67 -12.24
C GLU A 286 2.66 -30.32 -11.26
N GLY A 287 2.34 -29.74 -10.11
CA GLY A 287 3.30 -29.41 -9.06
C GLY A 287 4.35 -28.40 -9.53
N GLU A 288 5.61 -28.79 -9.54
CA GLU A 288 6.74 -27.89 -9.88
C GLU A 288 6.66 -27.33 -11.32
N VAL A 289 6.09 -28.08 -12.27
CA VAL A 289 5.87 -27.60 -13.65
C VAL A 289 4.91 -26.45 -13.67
N SER A 290 3.78 -26.56 -12.97
CA SER A 290 2.78 -25.49 -12.84
C SER A 290 3.33 -24.26 -12.10
N ILE A 291 4.18 -24.45 -11.06
CA ILE A 291 4.86 -23.35 -10.37
C ILE A 291 5.81 -22.61 -11.33
N GLU A 292 6.55 -23.30 -12.19
CA GLU A 292 7.44 -22.66 -13.17
C GLU A 292 6.64 -21.87 -14.21
N ALA A 293 5.54 -22.44 -14.69
CA ALA A 293 4.62 -21.80 -15.66
C ALA A 293 3.95 -20.57 -15.04
N LEU A 294 3.42 -20.67 -13.80
CA LEU A 294 2.84 -19.56 -13.05
C LEU A 294 3.86 -18.42 -12.90
N ALA A 295 5.06 -18.74 -12.42
CA ALA A 295 6.09 -17.74 -12.17
C ALA A 295 6.51 -17.00 -13.46
N GLU A 296 6.55 -17.71 -14.59
CA GLU A 296 6.83 -17.09 -15.90
C GLU A 296 5.66 -16.24 -16.40
N SER A 297 4.41 -16.67 -16.16
CA SER A 297 3.21 -15.92 -16.49
C SER A 297 3.13 -14.60 -15.72
N ILE A 298 3.31 -14.64 -14.38
CA ILE A 298 3.35 -13.43 -13.54
C ILE A 298 4.49 -12.49 -13.98
N ARG A 299 5.69 -13.03 -14.30
CA ARG A 299 6.79 -12.22 -14.83
C ARG A 299 6.42 -11.48 -16.12
N LYS A 300 5.62 -12.09 -16.99
CA LYS A 300 5.14 -11.46 -18.23
C LYS A 300 4.06 -10.41 -17.98
N ALA A 301 3.19 -10.62 -17.00
CA ALA A 301 2.09 -9.72 -16.67
C ALA A 301 2.56 -8.39 -16.06
N VAL A 302 3.72 -8.35 -15.38
CA VAL A 302 4.21 -7.12 -14.74
C VAL A 302 5.09 -6.28 -15.67
N ASN A 303 4.96 -4.95 -15.57
CA ASN A 303 5.73 -4.02 -16.40
C ASN A 303 6.30 -2.84 -15.56
N PRO A 304 7.23 -3.08 -14.64
CA PRO A 304 7.85 -2.02 -13.84
C PRO A 304 8.61 -1.02 -14.72
N VAL A 305 8.63 0.24 -14.28
CA VAL A 305 9.35 1.32 -14.94
C VAL A 305 10.55 1.79 -14.10
N LEU A 306 11.45 2.60 -14.68
CA LEU A 306 12.66 3.09 -13.99
C LEU A 306 12.32 4.29 -13.08
N ASN A 307 11.69 4.01 -11.96
CA ASN A 307 11.28 5.02 -10.98
C ASN A 307 11.67 4.69 -9.53
N THR A 308 12.39 3.58 -9.32
CA THR A 308 12.92 3.12 -8.04
C THR A 308 14.36 2.60 -8.21
N TRP A 309 14.98 2.05 -7.15
CA TRP A 309 16.42 1.73 -7.10
C TRP A 309 16.85 0.64 -8.08
N PHE A 310 16.07 -0.44 -8.22
CA PHE A 310 16.46 -1.53 -9.11
C PHE A 310 15.95 -1.34 -10.54
N PRO A 311 16.77 -1.70 -11.55
CA PRO A 311 16.34 -1.65 -12.95
C PRO A 311 15.07 -2.47 -13.20
N PRO A 312 14.17 -2.01 -14.07
CA PRO A 312 12.91 -2.70 -14.41
C PRO A 312 13.11 -4.16 -14.83
N SER A 313 14.13 -4.44 -15.64
CA SER A 313 14.46 -5.79 -16.10
C SER A 313 14.83 -6.73 -14.94
N TYR A 314 15.57 -6.23 -13.95
CA TYR A 314 15.93 -6.99 -12.76
C TYR A 314 14.72 -7.24 -11.86
N ARG A 315 13.90 -6.20 -11.59
CA ARG A 315 12.65 -6.35 -10.81
C ARG A 315 11.73 -7.37 -11.45
N ARG A 316 11.51 -7.30 -12.78
CA ARG A 316 10.73 -8.28 -13.55
C ARG A 316 11.31 -9.70 -13.45
N LYS A 317 12.63 -9.87 -13.53
CA LYS A 317 13.27 -11.17 -13.34
C LYS A 317 13.07 -11.72 -11.93
N MET A 318 13.17 -10.85 -10.93
CA MET A 318 13.00 -11.23 -9.53
C MET A 318 11.56 -11.63 -9.19
N VAL A 319 10.53 -11.06 -9.82
CA VAL A 319 9.14 -11.53 -9.67
C VAL A 319 9.03 -13.03 -9.93
N LYS A 320 9.63 -13.53 -11.02
CA LYS A 320 9.67 -14.98 -11.30
C LYS A 320 10.30 -15.77 -10.15
N VAL A 321 11.43 -15.29 -9.62
CA VAL A 321 12.15 -15.97 -8.52
C VAL A 321 11.32 -15.94 -7.24
N LEU A 322 10.70 -14.80 -6.91
CA LEU A 322 9.89 -14.63 -5.70
C LEU A 322 8.63 -15.50 -5.75
N THR A 323 7.93 -15.54 -6.89
CA THR A 323 6.78 -16.42 -7.09
C THR A 323 7.13 -17.88 -6.85
N LYS A 324 8.24 -18.37 -7.42
CA LYS A 324 8.73 -19.74 -7.20
C LYS A 324 9.05 -20.01 -5.73
N ARG A 325 9.72 -19.07 -5.06
CA ARG A 325 10.07 -19.22 -3.62
C ARG A 325 8.82 -19.27 -2.75
N ALA A 326 7.85 -18.37 -2.99
CA ALA A 326 6.60 -18.37 -2.25
C ALA A 326 5.82 -19.66 -2.45
N SER A 327 5.64 -20.11 -3.70
CA SER A 327 4.92 -21.34 -4.02
C SER A 327 5.59 -22.59 -3.41
N ARG A 328 6.91 -22.72 -3.54
CA ARG A 328 7.66 -23.85 -2.95
C ARG A 328 7.61 -23.87 -1.42
N GLY A 329 7.63 -22.68 -0.79
CA GLY A 329 7.47 -22.55 0.65
C GLY A 329 6.12 -23.07 1.16
N LEU A 330 5.09 -23.06 0.32
CA LEU A 330 3.75 -23.58 0.66
C LEU A 330 3.62 -25.09 0.41
N MET A 331 4.36 -25.66 -0.53
CA MET A 331 4.35 -27.11 -0.79
C MET A 331 4.97 -27.94 0.35
N VAL A 332 5.82 -27.33 1.16
CA VAL A 332 6.52 -27.98 2.28
C VAL A 332 5.71 -27.94 3.58
N ARG A 333 4.65 -27.13 3.63
CA ARG A 333 3.74 -26.96 4.78
C ARG A 333 2.47 -27.80 4.62
#